data_d1a9586cb4b0ea53639c33ef36236472
#
_entry.id   d1a9586cb4b0ea53639c33ef36236472
#
_cell.length_a   1.000
_cell.length_b   1.000
_cell.length_c   1.000
_cell.angle_alpha   90.00
_cell.angle_beta   90.00
_cell.angle_gamma   90.00
#
_symmetry.space_group_name_H-M   'P 1'
#
loop_
_entity.id
_entity.type
_entity.pdbx_description
1 polymer ?
#
loop_
_entity_poly.entity_id
_entity_poly.type
_entity_poly.pdbx_seq_one_letter_code
_entity_poly.pdbx_strand_id
1 'polypeptide(L)'
;MNLFDHLEPGVRASLDDLAETVRARSGERIIRRGERDGDLFRVVSGRLEVVDGRSRPELVLGVLGPGAVVGEMAFVAGAARSADVRAGADTVLLRWPKPKLDAWLADDTGAAADFHRALALVLADRLERLNREAASGGFVDRSALVSADDASRVRKLSESLKLALIEIEGELRPGRELDHRRALGTALGAFIGQGQSTFLALAPEDRRAAGKLLSRELHPYLVRSRFAELARRQDESSRAPLLGHLLVAAPEGTDPLGRLLDAILLELPTARGLRGRMEATADHVESLAPSLPEGPIGIGIVGVGSGALVAALDQVFARRPVQMSCVDNDRRALAFLQSGTEGRATRSKMRLQHQDLAALLRGRSETWVDAHDVLVLHGVVDHLPDRVVGASGPVLQRMIKPGGHLVASVLSPGPDTFFFEHLLGWPTVRRDPAAFVQLLRSLGFDDVRIAWSKAPAHVVVARAPA
;
A
#
# COMPACT_ATOMS: atom_id res chain seq x y z
N MET A 1 25.58 11.54 2.20
CA MET A 1 26.07 12.63 3.09
C MET A 1 27.13 12.04 4.01
N ASN A 2 28.22 12.77 4.31
CA ASN A 2 29.34 12.30 5.16
C ASN A 2 29.27 13.02 6.51
N LEU A 3 29.39 12.29 7.63
CA LEU A 3 29.35 12.85 9.00
C LEU A 3 30.31 14.02 9.17
N PHE A 4 31.52 13.90 8.61
CA PHE A 4 32.61 14.86 8.78
C PHE A 4 32.40 16.18 8.04
N ASP A 5 31.48 16.21 7.05
CA ASP A 5 31.16 17.45 6.34
C ASP A 5 30.30 18.41 7.18
N HIS A 6 29.77 17.92 8.30
CA HIS A 6 28.88 18.64 9.20
C HIS A 6 29.50 18.97 10.56
N LEU A 7 30.76 18.55 10.79
CA LEU A 7 31.49 18.82 12.04
C LEU A 7 32.33 20.09 11.91
N GLU A 8 32.38 20.85 12.97
CA GLU A 8 33.33 21.94 13.12
C GLU A 8 34.78 21.42 13.00
N PRO A 9 35.72 22.19 12.39
CA PRO A 9 37.07 21.70 12.14
C PRO A 9 37.80 21.19 13.37
N GLY A 10 37.65 21.85 14.54
CA GLY A 10 38.25 21.43 15.80
C GLY A 10 37.69 20.11 16.33
N VAL A 11 36.37 19.94 16.27
CA VAL A 11 35.66 18.72 16.66
C VAL A 11 36.06 17.56 15.76
N ARG A 12 36.18 17.82 14.46
CA ARG A 12 36.65 16.84 13.49
C ARG A 12 38.07 16.33 13.79
N ALA A 13 39.03 17.23 14.08
CA ALA A 13 40.40 16.87 14.38
C ALA A 13 40.47 16.00 15.65
N SER A 14 39.78 16.42 16.72
CA SER A 14 39.73 15.66 17.98
C SER A 14 39.10 14.27 17.79
N LEU A 15 38.09 14.15 16.91
CA LEU A 15 37.45 12.87 16.61
C LEU A 15 38.38 11.96 15.79
N ASP A 16 39.13 12.52 14.83
CA ASP A 16 40.09 11.77 14.01
C ASP A 16 41.23 11.21 14.90
N ASP A 17 41.67 11.92 15.96
CA ASP A 17 42.71 11.47 16.91
C ASP A 17 42.24 10.26 17.76
N LEU A 18 40.94 10.09 17.96
CA LEU A 18 40.38 8.93 18.69
C LEU A 18 40.25 7.68 17.83
N ALA A 19 40.38 7.80 16.52
CA ALA A 19 40.10 6.72 15.60
C ALA A 19 41.19 5.69 15.51
N GLU A 20 40.80 4.44 15.42
CA GLU A 20 41.66 3.30 15.13
C GLU A 20 41.53 2.86 13.68
N THR A 21 42.65 2.69 12.97
CA THR A 21 42.61 2.17 11.58
C THR A 21 42.41 0.66 11.59
N VAL A 22 41.36 0.19 10.93
CA VAL A 22 41.03 -1.22 10.72
C VAL A 22 41.12 -1.56 9.25
N ARG A 23 41.76 -2.68 8.91
CA ARG A 23 41.85 -3.22 7.56
C ARG A 23 41.09 -4.52 7.50
N ALA A 24 40.16 -4.64 6.58
CA ALA A 24 39.34 -5.81 6.39
C ALA A 24 39.49 -6.34 4.97
N ARG A 25 39.63 -7.66 4.84
CA ARG A 25 39.68 -8.36 3.54
C ARG A 25 38.27 -8.55 2.98
N SER A 26 38.15 -8.69 1.68
CA SER A 26 36.89 -9.02 1.03
C SER A 26 36.21 -10.25 1.67
N GLY A 27 34.94 -10.11 2.03
CA GLY A 27 34.13 -11.12 2.72
C GLY A 27 34.23 -11.09 4.25
N GLU A 28 35.17 -10.36 4.85
CA GLU A 28 35.35 -10.28 6.31
C GLU A 28 34.21 -9.53 6.99
N ARG A 29 33.64 -10.08 8.07
CA ARG A 29 32.57 -9.46 8.84
C ARG A 29 33.10 -8.45 9.84
N ILE A 30 32.62 -7.23 9.72
CA ILE A 30 32.98 -6.09 10.57
C ILE A 30 32.00 -5.93 11.74
N ILE A 31 30.71 -6.14 11.45
CA ILE A 31 29.62 -6.06 12.42
C ILE A 31 28.78 -7.32 12.30
N ARG A 32 28.40 -7.90 13.43
CA ARG A 32 27.47 -9.03 13.48
C ARG A 32 26.18 -8.61 14.14
N ARG A 33 25.09 -8.97 13.54
CA ARG A 33 23.75 -8.73 14.07
C ARG A 33 23.62 -9.32 15.48
N GLY A 34 23.00 -8.54 16.38
CA GLY A 34 22.77 -8.93 17.77
C GLY A 34 23.92 -8.61 18.73
N GLU A 35 25.13 -8.27 18.25
CA GLU A 35 26.21 -7.76 19.08
C GLU A 35 25.85 -6.41 19.71
N ARG A 36 26.46 -6.11 20.87
CA ARG A 36 26.16 -4.90 21.66
C ARG A 36 27.40 -4.06 21.93
N ASP A 37 28.37 -4.07 21.03
CA ASP A 37 29.63 -3.32 21.15
C ASP A 37 29.43 -1.79 20.98
N GLY A 38 28.54 -1.36 20.11
CA GLY A 38 28.17 0.05 19.88
C GLY A 38 29.25 0.88 19.17
N ASP A 39 30.33 0.27 18.66
CA ASP A 39 31.38 0.98 17.94
C ASP A 39 30.88 1.63 16.65
N LEU A 40 31.48 2.77 16.30
CA LEU A 40 31.24 3.44 15.01
C LEU A 40 32.38 3.14 14.04
N PHE A 41 32.03 3.02 12.76
CA PHE A 41 33.01 2.82 11.70
C PHE A 41 32.75 3.80 10.55
N ARG A 42 33.83 4.26 9.91
CA ARG A 42 33.77 5.04 8.66
C ARG A 42 34.62 4.37 7.59
N VAL A 43 34.07 4.28 6.40
CA VAL A 43 34.80 3.74 5.23
C VAL A 43 35.78 4.81 4.74
N VAL A 44 37.07 4.50 4.72
CA VAL A 44 38.14 5.31 4.12
C VAL A 44 38.33 4.94 2.65
N SER A 45 38.48 3.66 2.40
CA SER A 45 38.59 3.11 1.04
C SER A 45 37.98 1.73 0.96
N GLY A 46 37.61 1.28 -0.23
CA GLY A 46 36.89 0.03 -0.44
C GLY A 46 35.37 0.21 -0.33
N ARG A 47 34.66 -0.85 0.12
CA ARG A 47 33.20 -0.85 0.31
C ARG A 47 32.76 -1.86 1.34
N LEU A 48 31.68 -1.52 2.04
CA LEU A 48 30.97 -2.44 2.94
C LEU A 48 29.62 -2.86 2.34
N GLU A 49 29.20 -4.07 2.66
CA GLU A 49 27.88 -4.62 2.33
C GLU A 49 27.12 -4.87 3.64
N VAL A 50 25.94 -4.25 3.75
CA VAL A 50 24.99 -4.56 4.83
C VAL A 50 24.19 -5.77 4.37
N VAL A 51 24.15 -6.85 5.18
CA VAL A 51 23.52 -8.10 4.77
C VAL A 51 22.48 -8.59 5.79
N ASP A 52 21.42 -9.22 5.31
CA ASP A 52 20.52 -10.01 6.17
C ASP A 52 20.97 -11.46 6.19
N GLY A 53 21.67 -11.83 7.26
CA GLY A 53 22.17 -13.19 7.47
C GLY A 53 21.11 -14.25 7.73
N ARG A 54 19.81 -13.88 7.81
CA ARG A 54 18.69 -14.83 7.97
C ARG A 54 18.26 -15.44 6.64
N SER A 55 18.56 -14.78 5.53
CA SER A 55 18.24 -15.26 4.18
C SER A 55 19.32 -16.21 3.67
N ARG A 56 18.93 -17.25 2.92
CA ARG A 56 19.88 -18.12 2.20
C ARG A 56 19.49 -18.18 0.73
N PRO A 57 20.30 -17.67 -0.20
CA PRO A 57 21.59 -16.98 0.05
C PRO A 57 21.41 -15.67 0.81
N GLU A 58 22.50 -15.20 1.49
CA GLU A 58 22.51 -13.94 2.23
C GLU A 58 22.09 -12.78 1.33
N LEU A 59 21.17 -11.94 1.83
CA LEU A 59 20.64 -10.83 1.09
C LEU A 59 21.45 -9.56 1.38
N VAL A 60 22.03 -8.94 0.34
CA VAL A 60 22.66 -7.63 0.45
C VAL A 60 21.55 -6.55 0.52
N LEU A 61 21.44 -5.90 1.67
CA LEU A 61 20.46 -4.83 1.94
C LEU A 61 20.95 -3.46 1.46
N GLY A 62 22.28 -3.27 1.35
CA GLY A 62 22.85 -2.02 0.87
C GLY A 62 24.37 -2.10 0.76
N VAL A 63 24.95 -1.19 -0.02
CA VAL A 63 26.40 -1.04 -0.21
C VAL A 63 26.80 0.37 0.24
N LEU A 64 27.89 0.42 1.04
CA LEU A 64 28.42 1.64 1.64
C LEU A 64 29.85 1.86 1.13
N GLY A 65 30.08 2.99 0.46
CA GLY A 65 31.36 3.41 -0.07
C GLY A 65 32.12 4.38 0.83
N PRO A 66 33.27 4.92 0.34
CA PRO A 66 34.09 5.89 1.09
C PRO A 66 33.29 7.06 1.64
N GLY A 67 33.58 7.46 2.87
CA GLY A 67 32.87 8.51 3.61
C GLY A 67 31.64 8.03 4.37
N ALA A 68 31.11 6.87 4.07
CA ALA A 68 29.94 6.33 4.78
C ALA A 68 30.29 5.91 6.21
N VAL A 69 29.34 6.18 7.13
CA VAL A 69 29.40 5.78 8.53
C VAL A 69 28.46 4.59 8.76
N VAL A 70 28.87 3.62 9.56
CA VAL A 70 28.09 2.44 9.93
C VAL A 70 28.21 2.15 11.42
N GLY A 71 27.16 1.58 12.02
CA GLY A 71 27.05 1.31 13.44
C GLY A 71 26.33 2.39 14.24
N GLU A 72 25.94 3.48 13.58
CA GLU A 72 25.27 4.65 14.14
C GLU A 72 23.95 4.33 14.84
N MET A 73 23.17 3.39 14.30
CA MET A 73 21.87 3.01 14.88
C MET A 73 22.03 2.39 16.26
N ALA A 74 22.97 1.45 16.40
CA ALA A 74 23.25 0.80 17.68
C ALA A 74 23.89 1.79 18.67
N PHE A 75 24.73 2.70 18.19
CA PHE A 75 25.36 3.74 19.00
C PHE A 75 24.31 4.68 19.61
N VAL A 76 23.44 5.26 18.79
CA VAL A 76 22.41 6.23 19.24
C VAL A 76 21.32 5.57 20.09
N ALA A 77 20.85 4.39 19.69
CA ALA A 77 19.77 3.71 20.39
C ALA A 77 20.20 2.93 21.63
N GLY A 78 21.51 2.74 21.85
CA GLY A 78 22.01 1.82 22.89
C GLY A 78 21.54 0.38 22.69
N ALA A 79 21.16 0.01 21.48
CA ALA A 79 20.55 -1.26 21.13
C ALA A 79 21.57 -2.24 20.51
N ALA A 80 21.16 -3.50 20.35
CA ALA A 80 21.96 -4.48 19.61
C ALA A 80 22.05 -4.12 18.12
N ARG A 81 23.11 -4.57 17.43
CA ARG A 81 23.32 -4.42 16.00
C ARG A 81 22.11 -4.96 15.21
N SER A 82 21.58 -4.17 14.31
CA SER A 82 20.37 -4.50 13.55
C SER A 82 20.61 -5.41 12.34
N ALA A 83 21.84 -5.41 11.79
CA ALA A 83 22.23 -6.17 10.61
C ALA A 83 23.69 -6.64 10.70
N ASP A 84 24.04 -7.61 9.86
CA ASP A 84 25.45 -7.95 9.61
C ASP A 84 26.06 -6.94 8.63
N VAL A 85 27.35 -6.62 8.80
CA VAL A 85 28.11 -5.80 7.84
C VAL A 85 29.42 -6.52 7.52
N ARG A 86 29.70 -6.69 6.24
CA ARG A 86 30.93 -7.31 5.75
C ARG A 86 31.66 -6.43 4.74
N ALA A 87 32.93 -6.63 4.57
CA ALA A 87 33.70 -6.00 3.52
C ALA A 87 33.33 -6.61 2.14
N GLY A 88 32.82 -5.80 1.21
CA GLY A 88 32.50 -6.21 -0.16
C GLY A 88 33.71 -6.17 -1.11
N ALA A 89 34.84 -5.65 -0.64
CA ALA A 89 36.18 -5.61 -1.24
C ALA A 89 37.19 -5.39 -0.11
N ASP A 90 38.50 -5.44 -0.39
CA ASP A 90 39.49 -5.02 0.58
C ASP A 90 39.22 -3.57 0.99
N THR A 91 39.03 -3.35 2.28
CA THR A 91 38.46 -2.11 2.82
C THR A 91 39.30 -1.60 3.98
N VAL A 92 39.53 -0.29 4.02
CA VAL A 92 40.16 0.41 5.14
C VAL A 92 39.07 1.23 5.84
N LEU A 93 38.98 1.09 7.15
CA LEU A 93 38.02 1.74 8.02
C LEU A 93 38.71 2.55 9.11
N LEU A 94 38.09 3.62 9.54
CA LEU A 94 38.31 4.21 10.86
C LEU A 94 37.26 3.65 11.83
N ARG A 95 37.68 3.22 12.99
CA ARG A 95 36.84 2.70 14.06
C ARG A 95 36.95 3.62 15.28
N TRP A 96 35.83 3.98 15.84
CA TRP A 96 35.71 4.65 17.13
C TRP A 96 35.13 3.68 18.15
N PRO A 97 35.98 3.11 19.06
CA PRO A 97 35.47 2.27 20.13
C PRO A 97 34.50 3.05 21.02
N LYS A 98 33.31 2.49 21.26
CA LYS A 98 32.26 3.16 22.02
C LYS A 98 32.74 3.74 23.36
N PRO A 99 33.51 3.04 24.18
CA PRO A 99 33.99 3.60 25.48
C PRO A 99 34.85 4.85 25.31
N LYS A 100 35.70 4.92 24.27
CA LYS A 100 36.54 6.08 24.00
C LYS A 100 35.70 7.27 23.52
N LEU A 101 34.73 6.97 22.62
CA LEU A 101 33.83 7.98 22.09
C LEU A 101 32.92 8.54 23.18
N ASP A 102 32.34 7.68 24.03
CA ASP A 102 31.51 8.09 25.17
C ASP A 102 32.30 8.98 26.17
N ALA A 103 33.56 8.65 26.46
CA ALA A 103 34.41 9.47 27.33
C ALA A 103 34.68 10.85 26.71
N TRP A 104 34.98 10.90 25.42
CA TRP A 104 35.19 12.17 24.69
C TRP A 104 33.95 13.03 24.66
N LEU A 105 32.78 12.43 24.41
CA LEU A 105 31.48 13.14 24.44
C LEU A 105 31.11 13.67 25.82
N ALA A 106 31.56 13.03 26.88
CA ALA A 106 31.33 13.46 28.26
C ALA A 106 32.26 14.63 28.67
N ASP A 107 33.47 14.71 28.09
CA ASP A 107 34.48 15.71 28.41
C ASP A 107 34.19 17.09 27.78
N ASP A 108 33.61 17.13 26.57
CA ASP A 108 33.27 18.36 25.86
C ASP A 108 31.82 18.38 25.39
N THR A 109 30.96 19.10 26.12
CA THR A 109 29.52 19.20 25.80
C THR A 109 29.24 19.94 24.49
N GLY A 110 30.13 20.85 24.08
CA GLY A 110 30.02 21.57 22.79
C GLY A 110 30.33 20.63 21.64
N ALA A 111 31.42 19.89 21.71
CA ALA A 111 31.76 18.87 20.72
C ALA A 111 30.73 17.74 20.69
N ALA A 112 30.16 17.34 21.82
CA ALA A 112 29.07 16.38 21.87
C ALA A 112 27.83 16.86 21.15
N ALA A 113 27.42 18.11 21.36
CA ALA A 113 26.26 18.69 20.67
C ALA A 113 26.47 18.75 19.15
N ASP A 114 27.65 19.17 18.69
CA ASP A 114 28.00 19.22 17.27
C ASP A 114 28.03 17.82 16.63
N PHE A 115 28.64 16.86 17.31
CA PHE A 115 28.69 15.46 16.89
C PHE A 115 27.27 14.85 16.75
N HIS A 116 26.41 15.01 17.79
CA HIS A 116 25.06 14.47 17.74
C HIS A 116 24.21 15.13 16.65
N ARG A 117 24.37 16.46 16.45
CA ARG A 117 23.72 17.18 15.36
C ARG A 117 24.16 16.64 13.99
N ALA A 118 25.45 16.45 13.77
CA ALA A 118 25.99 15.90 12.53
C ALA A 118 25.50 14.46 12.28
N LEU A 119 25.47 13.63 13.33
CA LEU A 119 24.96 12.27 13.27
C LEU A 119 23.45 12.22 12.95
N ALA A 120 22.67 13.12 13.55
CA ALA A 120 21.24 13.27 13.24
C ALA A 120 20.99 13.65 11.77
N LEU A 121 21.82 14.55 11.19
CA LEU A 121 21.74 14.93 9.78
C LEU A 121 22.06 13.73 8.85
N VAL A 122 23.08 12.91 9.21
CA VAL A 122 23.39 11.68 8.45
C VAL A 122 22.24 10.68 8.50
N LEU A 123 21.62 10.51 9.67
CA LEU A 123 20.45 9.62 9.83
C LEU A 123 19.22 10.13 9.08
N ALA A 124 18.98 11.44 9.12
CA ALA A 124 17.90 12.09 8.36
C ALA A 124 18.08 11.91 6.84
N ASP A 125 19.30 12.16 6.31
CA ASP A 125 19.62 11.92 4.89
C ASP A 125 19.46 10.44 4.51
N ARG A 126 19.87 9.53 5.39
CA ARG A 126 19.70 8.09 5.17
C ARG A 126 18.22 7.71 5.17
N LEU A 127 17.43 8.25 6.10
CA LEU A 127 15.99 8.05 6.16
C LEU A 127 15.28 8.63 4.92
N GLU A 128 15.64 9.85 4.50
CA GLU A 128 15.12 10.44 3.26
C GLU A 128 15.49 9.62 2.03
N ARG A 129 16.72 9.10 1.96
CA ARG A 129 17.15 8.22 0.88
C ARG A 129 16.38 6.91 0.91
N LEU A 130 16.24 6.27 2.08
CA LEU A 130 15.42 5.07 2.23
C LEU A 130 13.96 5.33 1.89
N ASN A 131 13.41 6.48 2.30
CA ASN A 131 12.06 6.88 1.93
C ASN A 131 11.93 7.13 0.42
N ARG A 132 12.93 7.77 -0.22
CA ARG A 132 12.98 7.93 -1.67
C ARG A 132 13.14 6.59 -2.39
N GLU A 133 14.01 5.71 -1.89
CA GLU A 133 14.21 4.35 -2.40
C GLU A 133 12.96 3.49 -2.16
N ALA A 134 12.31 3.59 -1.01
CA ALA A 134 11.02 2.94 -0.73
C ALA A 134 9.91 3.51 -1.61
N ALA A 135 9.82 4.82 -1.75
CA ALA A 135 8.88 5.49 -2.65
C ALA A 135 9.14 5.15 -4.13
N SER A 136 10.42 4.92 -4.49
CA SER A 136 10.81 4.46 -5.83
C SER A 136 10.73 2.93 -6.02
N GLY A 137 10.26 2.17 -5.03
CA GLY A 137 10.15 0.72 -5.08
C GLY A 137 11.49 -0.03 -4.84
N GLY A 138 12.50 0.65 -4.29
CA GLY A 138 13.86 0.17 -4.14
C GLY A 138 14.15 -0.60 -2.85
N PHE A 139 13.43 -1.69 -2.57
CA PHE A 139 13.95 -2.75 -1.72
C PHE A 139 14.41 -3.91 -2.60
N VAL A 140 15.74 -4.10 -2.64
CA VAL A 140 16.45 -5.21 -3.31
C VAL A 140 16.02 -5.40 -4.75
N ASP A 141 16.94 -5.21 -5.65
CA ASP A 141 16.77 -5.54 -7.07
C ASP A 141 16.45 -7.03 -7.25
N ARG A 142 15.20 -7.41 -6.98
CA ARG A 142 14.63 -8.69 -7.37
C ARG A 142 14.30 -8.74 -8.86
N SER A 143 14.59 -7.69 -9.62
CA SER A 143 14.60 -7.76 -11.08
C SER A 143 15.71 -8.70 -11.57
N ALA A 144 16.69 -9.03 -10.72
CA ALA A 144 17.64 -10.12 -10.93
C ALA A 144 17.02 -11.52 -10.85
N LEU A 145 15.75 -11.65 -10.46
CA LEU A 145 15.03 -12.93 -10.45
C LEU A 145 14.15 -13.13 -11.70
N VAL A 146 13.96 -12.09 -12.50
CA VAL A 146 13.27 -12.21 -13.80
C VAL A 146 14.31 -12.58 -14.84
N SER A 147 14.01 -13.55 -15.69
CA SER A 147 14.92 -13.92 -16.79
C SER A 147 15.29 -12.69 -17.63
N ALA A 148 16.47 -12.69 -18.25
CA ALA A 148 16.92 -11.58 -19.10
C ALA A 148 15.90 -11.28 -20.22
N ASP A 149 15.29 -12.32 -20.78
CA ASP A 149 14.28 -12.23 -21.83
C ASP A 149 13.00 -11.58 -21.31
N ASP A 150 12.52 -12.00 -20.15
CA ASP A 150 11.30 -11.43 -19.55
C ASP A 150 11.52 -9.98 -19.10
N ALA A 151 12.69 -9.68 -18.53
CA ALA A 151 13.06 -8.30 -18.21
C ALA A 151 13.12 -7.43 -19.48
N SER A 152 13.63 -7.97 -20.60
CA SER A 152 13.62 -7.28 -21.90
C SER A 152 12.19 -7.02 -22.39
N ARG A 153 11.30 -8.02 -22.32
CA ARG A 153 9.87 -7.86 -22.69
C ARG A 153 9.19 -6.78 -21.86
N VAL A 154 9.42 -6.78 -20.53
CA VAL A 154 8.84 -5.78 -19.62
C VAL A 154 9.38 -4.37 -19.91
N ARG A 155 10.68 -4.23 -20.22
CA ARG A 155 11.25 -2.93 -20.61
C ARG A 155 10.66 -2.43 -21.93
N LYS A 156 10.54 -3.26 -22.95
CA LYS A 156 9.90 -2.89 -24.21
C LYS A 156 8.47 -2.41 -24.01
N LEU A 157 7.72 -3.08 -23.12
CA LEU A 157 6.38 -2.67 -22.75
C LEU A 157 6.38 -1.27 -22.11
N SER A 158 7.32 -0.97 -21.20
CA SER A 158 7.43 0.37 -20.58
C SER A 158 7.84 1.44 -21.57
N GLU A 159 8.76 1.13 -22.48
CA GLU A 159 9.29 2.06 -23.51
C GLU A 159 8.19 2.56 -24.44
N SER A 160 7.29 1.66 -24.88
CA SER A 160 6.18 2.05 -25.76
C SER A 160 5.24 3.09 -25.12
N LEU A 161 4.94 2.92 -23.83
CA LEU A 161 4.11 3.91 -23.12
C LEU A 161 4.89 5.20 -22.83
N LYS A 162 6.17 5.11 -22.44
CA LYS A 162 7.01 6.31 -22.22
C LYS A 162 7.10 7.19 -23.45
N LEU A 163 7.36 6.60 -24.63
CA LEU A 163 7.41 7.34 -25.88
C LEU A 163 6.11 8.05 -26.18
N ALA A 164 4.97 7.37 -26.02
CA ALA A 164 3.65 8.00 -26.21
C ALA A 164 3.40 9.14 -25.20
N LEU A 165 3.80 8.98 -23.95
CA LEU A 165 3.65 10.02 -22.92
C LEU A 165 4.51 11.25 -23.23
N ILE A 166 5.76 11.06 -23.69
CA ILE A 166 6.68 12.14 -24.08
C ILE A 166 6.12 12.89 -25.30
N GLU A 167 5.64 12.18 -26.32
CA GLU A 167 5.05 12.75 -27.52
C GLU A 167 3.83 13.60 -27.18
N ILE A 168 2.89 13.03 -26.42
CA ILE A 168 1.66 13.75 -25.98
C ILE A 168 2.04 14.96 -25.14
N GLU A 169 3.01 14.86 -24.22
CA GLU A 169 3.46 15.99 -23.40
C GLU A 169 4.02 17.14 -24.25
N GLY A 170 4.81 16.82 -25.28
CA GLY A 170 5.36 17.79 -26.21
C GLY A 170 4.28 18.51 -27.05
N GLU A 171 3.15 17.86 -27.28
CA GLU A 171 2.03 18.38 -28.08
C GLU A 171 0.93 19.04 -27.25
N LEU A 172 0.99 18.98 -25.91
CA LEU A 172 -0.05 19.55 -25.06
C LEU A 172 -0.28 21.04 -25.35
N ARG A 173 -1.48 21.40 -25.78
CA ARG A 173 -1.93 22.76 -26.09
C ARG A 173 -3.31 23.00 -25.52
N PRO A 174 -3.61 24.19 -24.97
CA PRO A 174 -4.95 24.59 -24.58
C PRO A 174 -5.92 24.47 -25.79
N GLY A 175 -7.14 24.01 -25.52
CA GLY A 175 -8.19 23.85 -26.54
C GLY A 175 -8.14 22.53 -27.33
N ARG A 176 -7.16 21.66 -27.07
CA ARG A 176 -7.06 20.33 -27.69
C ARG A 176 -7.17 19.17 -26.70
N GLU A 177 -7.78 19.42 -25.56
CA GLU A 177 -7.86 18.45 -24.43
C GLU A 177 -8.51 17.12 -24.82
N LEU A 178 -9.53 17.17 -25.70
CA LEU A 178 -10.21 15.96 -26.18
C LEU A 178 -9.31 15.11 -27.09
N ASP A 179 -8.52 15.73 -27.95
CA ASP A 179 -7.57 15.03 -28.83
C ASP A 179 -6.50 14.34 -28.01
N HIS A 180 -5.91 15.06 -27.05
CA HIS A 180 -4.87 14.53 -26.15
C HIS A 180 -5.44 13.41 -25.26
N ARG A 181 -6.67 13.55 -24.76
CA ARG A 181 -7.34 12.52 -24.00
C ARG A 181 -7.55 11.24 -24.82
N ARG A 182 -7.94 11.38 -26.09
CA ARG A 182 -8.11 10.26 -27.01
C ARG A 182 -6.76 9.57 -27.30
N ALA A 183 -5.74 10.35 -27.63
CA ALA A 183 -4.39 9.82 -27.91
C ALA A 183 -3.82 9.04 -26.71
N LEU A 184 -3.87 9.63 -25.51
CA LEU A 184 -3.40 9.00 -24.30
C LEU A 184 -4.24 7.77 -23.92
N GLY A 185 -5.56 7.84 -24.09
CA GLY A 185 -6.48 6.70 -23.86
C GLY A 185 -6.17 5.52 -24.78
N THR A 186 -5.84 5.79 -26.05
CA THR A 186 -5.42 4.77 -27.01
C THR A 186 -4.08 4.14 -26.63
N ALA A 187 -3.09 4.97 -26.28
CA ALA A 187 -1.77 4.49 -25.87
C ALA A 187 -1.82 3.65 -24.58
N LEU A 188 -2.58 4.13 -23.58
CA LEU A 188 -2.77 3.40 -22.33
C LEU A 188 -3.56 2.11 -22.52
N GLY A 189 -4.58 2.11 -23.36
CA GLY A 189 -5.36 0.92 -23.72
C GLY A 189 -4.49 -0.16 -24.39
N ALA A 190 -3.67 0.25 -25.36
CA ALA A 190 -2.69 -0.65 -26.01
C ALA A 190 -1.68 -1.22 -25.01
N PHE A 191 -1.13 -0.36 -24.15
CA PHE A 191 -0.22 -0.76 -23.08
C PHE A 191 -0.88 -1.78 -22.13
N ILE A 192 -2.11 -1.54 -21.68
CA ILE A 192 -2.83 -2.44 -20.77
C ILE A 192 -3.07 -3.80 -21.44
N GLY A 193 -3.50 -3.82 -22.70
CA GLY A 193 -3.72 -5.06 -23.45
C GLY A 193 -2.43 -5.88 -23.67
N GLN A 194 -1.35 -5.21 -24.05
CA GLN A 194 -0.03 -5.85 -24.21
C GLN A 194 0.51 -6.33 -22.86
N GLY A 195 0.35 -5.53 -21.82
CA GLY A 195 0.76 -5.86 -20.46
C GLY A 195 0.04 -7.10 -19.94
N GLN A 196 -1.27 -7.18 -20.11
CA GLN A 196 -2.06 -8.35 -19.75
C GLN A 196 -1.52 -9.62 -20.42
N SER A 197 -1.27 -9.57 -21.72
CA SER A 197 -0.72 -10.70 -22.50
C SER A 197 0.70 -11.08 -22.06
N THR A 198 1.56 -10.08 -21.85
CA THR A 198 2.93 -10.26 -21.39
C THR A 198 2.96 -10.95 -20.02
N PHE A 199 2.16 -10.45 -19.07
CA PHE A 199 2.15 -10.99 -17.70
C PHE A 199 1.47 -12.35 -17.58
N LEU A 200 0.51 -12.66 -18.43
CA LEU A 200 -0.06 -14.01 -18.51
C LEU A 200 0.96 -15.05 -18.98
N ALA A 201 1.89 -14.65 -19.86
CA ALA A 201 2.96 -15.51 -20.35
C ALA A 201 4.11 -15.72 -19.34
N LEU A 202 4.21 -14.87 -18.29
CA LEU A 202 5.20 -15.04 -17.22
C LEU A 202 4.77 -16.14 -16.24
N ALA A 203 5.77 -16.85 -15.67
CA ALA A 203 5.53 -17.72 -14.54
C ALA A 203 4.88 -16.93 -13.36
N PRO A 204 3.92 -17.49 -12.63
CA PRO A 204 3.22 -16.79 -11.57
C PRO A 204 4.14 -16.15 -10.52
N GLU A 205 5.24 -16.82 -10.19
CA GLU A 205 6.27 -16.37 -9.25
C GLU A 205 7.04 -15.13 -9.74
N ASP A 206 7.21 -15.00 -11.07
CA ASP A 206 7.96 -13.90 -11.69
C ASP A 206 7.12 -12.63 -11.88
N ARG A 207 5.81 -12.75 -11.95
CA ARG A 207 4.89 -11.62 -12.20
C ARG A 207 5.07 -10.49 -11.20
N ARG A 208 5.33 -10.81 -9.92
CA ARG A 208 5.55 -9.79 -8.90
C ARG A 208 6.85 -9.00 -9.13
N ALA A 209 7.91 -9.68 -9.52
CA ALA A 209 9.20 -9.05 -9.81
C ALA A 209 9.12 -8.21 -11.09
N ALA A 210 8.49 -8.74 -12.14
CA ALA A 210 8.21 -8.04 -13.38
C ALA A 210 7.33 -6.78 -13.16
N GLY A 211 6.31 -6.87 -12.31
CA GLY A 211 5.46 -5.75 -11.93
C GLY A 211 6.24 -4.63 -11.23
N LYS A 212 7.17 -4.98 -10.33
CA LYS A 212 8.05 -4.01 -9.69
C LYS A 212 8.99 -3.32 -10.68
N LEU A 213 9.57 -4.08 -11.63
CA LEU A 213 10.40 -3.52 -12.69
C LEU A 213 9.60 -2.51 -13.51
N LEU A 214 8.43 -2.90 -14.01
CA LEU A 214 7.56 -2.04 -14.80
C LEU A 214 7.11 -0.79 -14.04
N SER A 215 6.74 -0.98 -12.78
CA SER A 215 6.33 0.10 -11.88
C SER A 215 7.46 1.11 -11.66
N ARG A 216 8.71 0.66 -11.49
CA ARG A 216 9.89 1.53 -11.40
C ARG A 216 10.11 2.34 -12.67
N GLU A 217 10.03 1.68 -13.82
CA GLU A 217 10.24 2.30 -15.12
C GLU A 217 9.20 3.40 -15.45
N LEU A 218 7.96 3.23 -15.01
CA LEU A 218 6.86 4.16 -15.27
C LEU A 218 6.60 5.14 -14.13
N HIS A 219 7.29 4.99 -13.00
CA HIS A 219 7.10 5.83 -11.81
C HIS A 219 7.11 7.34 -12.10
N PRO A 220 8.08 7.91 -12.84
CA PRO A 220 8.16 9.35 -13.07
C PRO A 220 6.92 9.96 -13.75
N TYR A 221 6.22 9.14 -14.53
CA TYR A 221 4.99 9.56 -15.21
C TYR A 221 3.75 9.34 -14.35
N LEU A 222 3.67 8.19 -13.70
CA LEU A 222 2.49 7.80 -12.94
C LEU A 222 2.25 8.66 -11.70
N VAL A 223 3.30 9.06 -10.98
CA VAL A 223 3.18 9.91 -9.79
C VAL A 223 2.65 11.31 -10.07
N ARG A 224 2.58 11.69 -11.32
CA ARG A 224 1.98 12.97 -11.76
C ARG A 224 0.45 12.94 -11.67
N SER A 225 -0.17 11.76 -11.75
CA SER A 225 -1.60 11.53 -11.52
C SER A 225 -1.87 11.33 -10.04
N ARG A 226 -2.88 12.00 -9.50
CA ARG A 226 -3.30 11.85 -8.11
C ARG A 226 -3.79 10.44 -7.79
N PHE A 227 -4.54 9.83 -8.70
CA PHE A 227 -5.01 8.45 -8.57
C PHE A 227 -3.84 7.47 -8.44
N ALA A 228 -2.88 7.54 -9.37
CA ALA A 228 -1.73 6.65 -9.36
C ALA A 228 -0.80 6.91 -8.16
N GLU A 229 -0.62 8.16 -7.75
CA GLU A 229 0.10 8.53 -6.53
C GLU A 229 -0.54 7.87 -5.31
N LEU A 230 -1.85 8.05 -5.10
CA LEU A 230 -2.58 7.47 -3.97
C LEU A 230 -2.58 5.94 -4.00
N ALA A 231 -2.74 5.33 -5.19
CA ALA A 231 -2.71 3.88 -5.32
C ALA A 231 -1.35 3.27 -4.96
N ARG A 232 -0.26 4.00 -5.21
CA ARG A 232 1.12 3.53 -4.98
C ARG A 232 1.66 3.79 -3.58
N ARG A 233 0.99 4.59 -2.78
CA ARG A 233 1.31 4.74 -1.34
C ARG A 233 0.98 3.45 -0.60
N GLN A 234 1.80 2.41 -0.83
CA GLN A 234 1.55 1.04 -0.33
C GLN A 234 1.92 0.82 1.14
N ASP A 235 2.72 1.68 1.66
CA ASP A 235 3.39 1.53 2.95
C ASP A 235 2.52 1.90 4.13
N GLU A 236 1.41 2.57 3.89
CA GLU A 236 0.78 3.20 5.01
C GLU A 236 -0.73 3.18 4.97
N SER A 237 -1.25 2.08 5.37
CA SER A 237 -2.30 2.23 6.33
C SER A 237 -3.71 2.55 5.85
N SER A 238 -3.98 3.28 4.78
CA SER A 238 -5.37 3.61 4.44
C SER A 238 -5.62 3.72 2.95
N ARG A 239 -6.59 2.97 2.47
CA ARG A 239 -7.13 3.12 1.10
C ARG A 239 -8.23 4.18 1.02
N ALA A 240 -8.63 4.77 2.16
CA ALA A 240 -9.71 5.74 2.21
C ALA A 240 -9.48 6.96 1.31
N PRO A 241 -8.28 7.59 1.24
CA PRO A 241 -8.04 8.71 0.34
C PRO A 241 -8.15 8.33 -1.14
N LEU A 242 -7.62 7.16 -1.53
CA LEU A 242 -7.73 6.64 -2.90
C LEU A 242 -9.21 6.39 -3.28
N LEU A 243 -9.94 5.71 -2.41
CA LEU A 243 -11.37 5.45 -2.62
C LEU A 243 -12.18 6.75 -2.66
N GLY A 244 -11.84 7.73 -1.82
CA GLY A 244 -12.45 9.05 -1.84
C GLY A 244 -12.22 9.77 -3.19
N HIS A 245 -10.98 9.83 -3.65
CA HIS A 245 -10.64 10.43 -4.94
C HIS A 245 -11.34 9.72 -6.12
N LEU A 246 -11.37 8.40 -6.06
CA LEU A 246 -12.06 7.57 -7.05
C LEU A 246 -13.58 7.87 -7.12
N LEU A 247 -14.23 8.08 -5.96
CA LEU A 247 -15.67 8.37 -5.90
C LEU A 247 -16.00 9.79 -6.34
N VAL A 248 -15.19 10.77 -5.96
CA VAL A 248 -15.34 12.17 -6.43
C VAL A 248 -15.14 12.26 -7.95
N ALA A 249 -14.24 11.44 -8.49
CA ALA A 249 -13.91 11.36 -9.92
C ALA A 249 -13.55 12.70 -10.57
N ALA A 250 -13.02 13.65 -9.78
CA ALA A 250 -12.49 14.91 -10.28
C ALA A 250 -11.00 14.74 -10.58
N PRO A 251 -10.56 14.88 -11.85
CA PRO A 251 -9.17 14.67 -12.23
C PRO A 251 -8.23 15.67 -11.56
N GLU A 252 -7.20 15.17 -10.88
CA GLU A 252 -6.15 15.94 -10.23
C GLU A 252 -4.78 15.46 -10.72
N GLY A 253 -3.78 16.36 -10.68
CA GLY A 253 -2.42 16.01 -11.06
C GLY A 253 -1.48 17.18 -10.85
N THR A 254 -0.18 16.90 -10.77
CA THR A 254 0.87 17.90 -10.51
C THR A 254 1.05 18.88 -11.67
N ASP A 255 0.61 18.50 -12.87
CA ASP A 255 0.79 19.24 -14.12
C ASP A 255 -0.29 18.83 -15.16
N PRO A 256 -0.32 19.44 -16.37
CA PRO A 256 -1.31 19.12 -17.38
C PRO A 256 -1.33 17.66 -17.82
N LEU A 257 -0.17 17.00 -18.00
CA LEU A 257 -0.11 15.58 -18.33
C LEU A 257 -0.61 14.71 -17.18
N GLY A 258 -0.23 15.04 -15.95
CA GLY A 258 -0.69 14.36 -14.75
C GLY A 258 -2.22 14.41 -14.60
N ARG A 259 -2.85 15.57 -14.82
CA ARG A 259 -4.32 15.70 -14.81
C ARG A 259 -4.99 14.92 -15.94
N LEU A 260 -4.39 14.92 -17.13
CA LEU A 260 -4.90 14.14 -18.26
C LEU A 260 -4.83 12.64 -17.99
N LEU A 261 -3.70 12.18 -17.43
CA LEU A 261 -3.50 10.79 -17.01
C LEU A 261 -4.53 10.39 -15.95
N ASP A 262 -4.73 11.23 -14.94
CA ASP A 262 -5.71 11.02 -13.87
C ASP A 262 -7.13 10.86 -14.41
N ALA A 263 -7.52 11.74 -15.34
CA ALA A 263 -8.82 11.68 -16.00
C ALA A 263 -9.08 10.35 -16.72
N ILE A 264 -8.02 9.74 -17.27
CA ILE A 264 -8.13 8.45 -17.94
C ILE A 264 -8.13 7.30 -16.94
N LEU A 265 -7.28 7.35 -15.92
CA LEU A 265 -7.21 6.32 -14.89
C LEU A 265 -8.50 6.20 -14.09
N LEU A 266 -9.17 7.32 -13.80
CA LEU A 266 -10.48 7.34 -13.18
C LEU A 266 -11.58 6.70 -14.06
N GLU A 267 -11.39 6.62 -15.37
CA GLU A 267 -12.32 6.01 -16.31
C GLU A 267 -12.00 4.55 -16.66
N LEU A 268 -10.95 3.98 -16.10
CA LEU A 268 -10.65 2.56 -16.29
C LEU A 268 -11.82 1.68 -15.82
N PRO A 269 -12.04 0.51 -16.43
CA PRO A 269 -13.16 -0.38 -16.09
C PRO A 269 -13.25 -0.70 -14.61
N THR A 270 -12.15 -1.03 -13.94
CA THR A 270 -12.14 -1.29 -12.49
C THR A 270 -12.53 -0.03 -11.70
N ALA A 271 -12.00 1.15 -12.04
CA ALA A 271 -12.34 2.40 -11.35
C ALA A 271 -13.83 2.75 -11.46
N ARG A 272 -14.39 2.66 -12.66
CA ARG A 272 -15.85 2.84 -12.89
C ARG A 272 -16.68 1.79 -12.17
N GLY A 273 -16.21 0.54 -12.18
CA GLY A 273 -16.88 -0.56 -11.48
C GLY A 273 -16.93 -0.32 -9.97
N LEU A 274 -15.84 0.18 -9.37
CA LEU A 274 -15.79 0.51 -7.94
C LEU A 274 -16.77 1.63 -7.55
N ARG A 275 -16.93 2.67 -8.40
CA ARG A 275 -17.96 3.71 -8.21
C ARG A 275 -19.36 3.12 -8.29
N GLY A 276 -19.66 2.44 -9.41
CA GLY A 276 -21.00 1.91 -9.66
C GLY A 276 -21.44 0.87 -8.63
N ARG A 277 -20.53 0.05 -8.11
CA ARG A 277 -20.90 -0.93 -7.07
C ARG A 277 -21.25 -0.26 -5.74
N MET A 278 -20.60 0.87 -5.39
CA MET A 278 -20.96 1.63 -4.19
C MET A 278 -22.38 2.18 -4.30
N GLU A 279 -22.69 2.84 -5.43
CA GLU A 279 -24.03 3.34 -5.73
C GLU A 279 -25.06 2.21 -5.71
N ALA A 280 -24.81 1.12 -6.46
CA ALA A 280 -25.70 -0.03 -6.54
C ALA A 280 -25.89 -0.74 -5.18
N THR A 281 -24.89 -0.71 -4.29
CA THR A 281 -25.05 -1.23 -2.93
C THR A 281 -26.00 -0.36 -2.13
N ALA A 282 -25.85 0.96 -2.19
CA ALA A 282 -26.74 1.89 -1.50
C ALA A 282 -28.19 1.79 -2.01
N ASP A 283 -28.38 1.80 -3.35
CA ASP A 283 -29.69 1.68 -4.01
C ASP A 283 -30.36 0.36 -3.64
N HIS A 284 -29.61 -0.75 -3.58
CA HIS A 284 -30.18 -2.02 -3.21
C HIS A 284 -30.61 -2.04 -1.75
N VAL A 285 -29.79 -1.53 -0.83
CA VAL A 285 -30.17 -1.43 0.60
C VAL A 285 -31.39 -0.51 0.78
N GLU A 286 -31.49 0.57 0.02
CA GLU A 286 -32.69 1.43 -0.01
C GLU A 286 -33.94 0.65 -0.46
N SER A 287 -33.79 -0.16 -1.51
CA SER A 287 -34.91 -0.97 -2.05
C SER A 287 -35.45 -2.00 -1.06
N LEU A 288 -34.67 -2.37 -0.05
CA LEU A 288 -35.10 -3.26 1.04
C LEU A 288 -35.98 -2.55 2.08
N ALA A 289 -35.96 -1.22 2.15
CA ALA A 289 -36.61 -0.43 3.20
C ALA A 289 -38.09 -0.80 3.45
N PRO A 290 -38.93 -1.10 2.41
CA PRO A 290 -40.32 -1.52 2.63
C PRO A 290 -40.47 -2.92 3.27
N SER A 291 -39.47 -3.79 3.14
CA SER A 291 -39.49 -5.17 3.67
C SER A 291 -38.87 -5.28 5.05
N LEU A 292 -38.21 -4.21 5.53
CA LEU A 292 -37.57 -4.19 6.84
C LEU A 292 -38.59 -3.93 7.95
N PRO A 293 -38.37 -4.44 9.18
CA PRO A 293 -39.28 -4.29 10.30
C PRO A 293 -39.66 -2.85 10.59
N GLU A 294 -40.88 -2.59 11.05
CA GLU A 294 -41.25 -1.28 11.59
C GLU A 294 -40.44 -0.99 12.88
N GLY A 295 -39.81 0.20 12.95
CA GLY A 295 -38.98 0.58 14.11
C GLY A 295 -37.49 0.76 13.76
N PRO A 296 -36.59 0.71 14.76
CA PRO A 296 -35.16 0.86 14.53
C PRO A 296 -34.58 -0.27 13.70
N ILE A 297 -33.85 0.08 12.65
CA ILE A 297 -33.18 -0.88 11.75
C ILE A 297 -31.72 -1.01 12.17
N GLY A 298 -31.22 -2.26 12.22
CA GLY A 298 -29.80 -2.57 12.37
C GLY A 298 -29.14 -2.77 11.01
N ILE A 299 -28.10 -1.98 10.70
CA ILE A 299 -27.29 -2.16 9.49
C ILE A 299 -25.84 -2.42 9.94
N GLY A 300 -25.31 -3.59 9.58
CA GLY A 300 -23.90 -3.94 9.75
C GLY A 300 -23.11 -3.62 8.48
N ILE A 301 -21.99 -2.91 8.59
CA ILE A 301 -21.11 -2.58 7.46
C ILE A 301 -19.72 -3.08 7.78
N VAL A 302 -19.24 -4.06 7.02
CA VAL A 302 -17.88 -4.59 7.06
C VAL A 302 -17.13 -4.04 5.85
N GLY A 303 -16.06 -3.27 6.12
CA GLY A 303 -15.35 -2.50 5.10
C GLY A 303 -15.95 -1.10 4.91
N VAL A 304 -15.44 -0.13 5.66
CA VAL A 304 -15.90 1.27 5.65
C VAL A 304 -15.29 2.04 4.46
N GLY A 305 -14.03 1.74 4.13
CA GLY A 305 -13.31 2.38 3.04
C GLY A 305 -13.25 3.90 3.20
N SER A 306 -13.78 4.65 2.23
CA SER A 306 -13.86 6.12 2.29
C SER A 306 -15.01 6.68 3.17
N GLY A 307 -15.86 5.81 3.73
CA GLY A 307 -17.07 6.23 4.46
C GLY A 307 -18.25 6.66 3.57
N ALA A 308 -18.06 6.72 2.25
CA ALA A 308 -19.09 7.23 1.34
C ALA A 308 -20.38 6.38 1.35
N LEU A 309 -20.26 5.05 1.43
CA LEU A 309 -21.43 4.17 1.55
C LEU A 309 -22.19 4.43 2.86
N VAL A 310 -21.47 4.60 3.98
CA VAL A 310 -22.09 4.91 5.27
C VAL A 310 -22.85 6.23 5.19
N ALA A 311 -22.26 7.25 4.60
CA ALA A 311 -22.89 8.56 4.40
C ALA A 311 -24.13 8.47 3.50
N ALA A 312 -24.08 7.68 2.41
CA ALA A 312 -25.22 7.46 1.52
C ALA A 312 -26.38 6.76 2.27
N LEU A 313 -26.09 5.72 3.04
CA LEU A 313 -27.10 5.01 3.83
C LEU A 313 -27.70 5.88 4.95
N ASP A 314 -26.91 6.74 5.57
CA ASP A 314 -27.42 7.71 6.56
C ASP A 314 -28.42 8.70 5.93
N GLN A 315 -28.21 9.09 4.70
CA GLN A 315 -29.14 9.94 3.93
C GLN A 315 -30.41 9.18 3.53
N VAL A 316 -30.26 7.96 2.99
CA VAL A 316 -31.38 7.09 2.58
C VAL A 316 -32.35 6.88 3.74
N PHE A 317 -31.84 6.60 4.92
CA PHE A 317 -32.65 6.35 6.11
C PHE A 317 -32.85 7.58 7.00
N ALA A 318 -32.66 8.80 6.50
CA ALA A 318 -32.77 10.03 7.28
C ALA A 318 -34.12 10.23 8.01
N ARG A 319 -35.19 9.57 7.55
CA ARG A 319 -36.54 9.64 8.15
C ARG A 319 -36.84 8.49 9.10
N ARG A 320 -35.91 7.56 9.31
CA ARG A 320 -36.09 6.33 10.08
C ARG A 320 -34.96 6.16 11.08
N PRO A 321 -35.21 5.70 12.33
CA PRO A 321 -34.11 5.40 13.26
C PRO A 321 -33.29 4.21 12.77
N VAL A 322 -31.99 4.43 12.58
CA VAL A 322 -31.05 3.39 12.15
C VAL A 322 -29.91 3.29 13.15
N GLN A 323 -29.50 2.06 13.45
CA GLN A 323 -28.30 1.73 14.17
C GLN A 323 -27.29 1.11 13.21
N MET A 324 -26.20 1.83 12.94
CA MET A 324 -25.13 1.35 12.04
C MET A 324 -23.96 0.83 12.87
N SER A 325 -23.55 -0.40 12.62
CA SER A 325 -22.34 -0.99 13.17
C SER A 325 -21.30 -1.09 12.04
N CYS A 326 -20.25 -0.28 12.12
CA CYS A 326 -19.22 -0.14 11.10
C CYS A 326 -17.91 -0.78 11.57
N VAL A 327 -17.36 -1.70 10.82
CA VAL A 327 -16.10 -2.38 11.12
C VAL A 327 -15.12 -2.23 9.98
N ASP A 328 -13.88 -1.89 10.31
CA ASP A 328 -12.76 -1.84 9.36
C ASP A 328 -11.45 -2.22 10.07
N ASN A 329 -10.48 -2.73 9.33
CA ASN A 329 -9.11 -2.92 9.80
C ASN A 329 -8.26 -1.66 9.62
N ASP A 330 -8.79 -0.63 8.98
CA ASP A 330 -8.15 0.66 8.75
C ASP A 330 -8.64 1.71 9.77
N ARG A 331 -7.79 2.01 10.76
CA ARG A 331 -8.09 3.03 11.78
C ARG A 331 -8.31 4.42 11.20
N ARG A 332 -7.61 4.76 10.10
CA ARG A 332 -7.75 6.07 9.46
C ARG A 332 -9.08 6.19 8.71
N ALA A 333 -9.55 5.10 8.09
CA ALA A 333 -10.88 5.06 7.49
C ALA A 333 -11.97 5.31 8.54
N LEU A 334 -11.86 4.67 9.71
CA LEU A 334 -12.79 4.89 10.83
C LEU A 334 -12.69 6.30 11.40
N ALA A 335 -11.49 6.83 11.58
CA ALA A 335 -11.28 8.21 12.06
C ALA A 335 -11.81 9.24 11.03
N PHE A 336 -11.62 9.00 9.73
CA PHE A 336 -12.15 9.85 8.67
C PHE A 336 -13.70 9.85 8.69
N LEU A 337 -14.31 8.69 8.84
CA LEU A 337 -15.76 8.58 8.98
C LEU A 337 -16.25 9.33 10.23
N GLN A 338 -15.58 9.16 11.37
CA GLN A 338 -15.91 9.85 12.62
C GLN A 338 -15.85 11.37 12.45
N SER A 339 -14.76 11.91 11.92
CA SER A 339 -14.61 13.36 11.69
C SER A 339 -15.61 13.92 10.67
N GLY A 340 -15.98 13.14 9.66
CA GLY A 340 -17.00 13.50 8.68
C GLY A 340 -18.43 13.53 9.25
N THR A 341 -18.67 12.86 10.38
CA THR A 341 -19.96 12.82 11.09
C THR A 341 -20.02 13.77 12.28
N GLU A 342 -18.88 14.17 12.81
CA GLU A 342 -18.81 15.18 13.90
C GLU A 342 -19.36 16.53 13.41
N GLY A 343 -20.36 17.03 14.10
CA GLY A 343 -21.03 18.30 13.75
C GLY A 343 -22.14 18.21 12.69
N ARG A 344 -22.35 17.04 12.06
CA ARG A 344 -23.57 16.77 11.29
C ARG A 344 -24.63 16.19 12.22
N ALA A 345 -25.88 16.62 12.05
CA ALA A 345 -27.02 15.98 12.71
C ALA A 345 -27.25 14.60 12.06
N THR A 346 -26.35 13.64 12.31
CA THR A 346 -26.58 12.25 11.93
C THR A 346 -27.73 11.71 12.75
N ARG A 347 -28.77 11.21 12.10
CA ARG A 347 -29.92 10.59 12.77
C ARG A 347 -29.65 9.14 13.13
N SER A 348 -28.64 8.55 12.49
CA SER A 348 -28.20 7.18 12.74
C SER A 348 -27.27 7.14 13.94
N LYS A 349 -27.50 6.17 14.85
CA LYS A 349 -26.54 5.85 15.89
C LYS A 349 -25.44 5.01 15.28
N MET A 350 -24.20 5.50 15.27
CA MET A 350 -23.06 4.79 14.70
C MET A 350 -22.19 4.18 15.80
N ARG A 351 -21.84 2.91 15.61
CA ARG A 351 -20.82 2.19 16.40
C ARG A 351 -19.67 1.85 15.50
N LEU A 352 -18.48 2.42 15.77
CA LEU A 352 -17.26 2.18 14.99
C LEU A 352 -16.36 1.19 15.70
N GLN A 353 -15.86 0.18 14.99
CA GLN A 353 -15.01 -0.87 15.54
C GLN A 353 -13.80 -1.12 14.63
N HIS A 354 -12.61 -1.06 15.22
CA HIS A 354 -11.39 -1.46 14.54
C HIS A 354 -11.12 -2.94 14.80
N GLN A 355 -11.09 -3.77 13.73
CA GLN A 355 -10.86 -5.21 13.83
C GLN A 355 -10.18 -5.77 12.59
N ASP A 356 -9.42 -6.85 12.75
CA ASP A 356 -8.97 -7.67 11.62
C ASP A 356 -10.17 -8.37 10.97
N LEU A 357 -10.50 -7.97 9.74
CA LEU A 357 -11.68 -8.47 9.02
C LEU A 357 -11.57 -9.97 8.69
N ALA A 358 -10.35 -10.47 8.46
CA ALA A 358 -10.15 -11.89 8.23
C ALA A 358 -10.31 -12.70 9.53
N ALA A 359 -9.93 -12.17 10.68
CA ALA A 359 -10.17 -12.78 11.98
C ALA A 359 -11.65 -12.74 12.34
N LEU A 360 -12.34 -11.62 12.10
CA LEU A 360 -13.78 -11.47 12.28
C LEU A 360 -14.55 -12.54 11.51
N LEU A 361 -14.31 -12.65 10.21
CA LEU A 361 -15.03 -13.59 9.34
C LEU A 361 -14.69 -15.07 9.60
N ARG A 362 -13.59 -15.35 10.33
CA ARG A 362 -13.28 -16.68 10.84
C ARG A 362 -13.84 -16.97 12.24
N GLY A 363 -14.60 -16.04 12.81
CA GLY A 363 -15.18 -16.18 14.15
C GLY A 363 -14.15 -16.10 15.29
N ARG A 364 -13.01 -15.49 15.05
CA ARG A 364 -11.92 -15.33 16.03
C ARG A 364 -11.95 -13.98 16.74
N SER A 365 -13.01 -13.20 16.57
CA SER A 365 -13.21 -11.90 17.21
C SER A 365 -14.37 -11.98 18.20
N GLU A 366 -14.12 -11.58 19.44
CA GLU A 366 -15.10 -11.65 20.54
C GLU A 366 -16.04 -10.42 20.62
N THR A 367 -15.79 -9.38 19.84
CA THR A 367 -16.40 -8.06 20.05
C THR A 367 -17.58 -7.71 19.16
N TRP A 368 -17.86 -8.50 18.12
CA TRP A 368 -19.04 -8.28 17.29
C TRP A 368 -20.20 -9.20 17.77
N VAL A 369 -21.20 -8.61 18.39
CA VAL A 369 -22.26 -9.34 19.08
C VAL A 369 -23.65 -9.12 18.47
N ASP A 370 -23.85 -8.07 17.69
CA ASP A 370 -25.19 -7.67 17.24
C ASP A 370 -25.55 -8.33 15.89
N ALA A 371 -26.75 -8.90 15.81
CA ALA A 371 -27.35 -9.34 14.56
C ALA A 371 -28.11 -8.16 13.91
N HIS A 372 -27.97 -8.00 12.61
CA HIS A 372 -28.48 -6.86 11.83
C HIS A 372 -29.61 -7.30 10.89
N ASP A 373 -30.49 -6.38 10.55
CA ASP A 373 -31.51 -6.60 9.52
C ASP A 373 -30.88 -6.65 8.13
N VAL A 374 -29.81 -5.87 7.93
CA VAL A 374 -28.98 -5.87 6.71
C VAL A 374 -27.51 -5.90 7.08
N LEU A 375 -26.76 -6.85 6.52
CA LEU A 375 -25.30 -6.90 6.62
C LEU A 375 -24.68 -6.59 5.25
N VAL A 376 -23.78 -5.62 5.20
CA VAL A 376 -23.07 -5.23 3.97
C VAL A 376 -21.60 -5.58 4.07
N LEU A 377 -21.10 -6.38 3.11
CA LEU A 377 -19.67 -6.65 2.89
C LEU A 377 -19.18 -5.81 1.72
N HIS A 378 -18.72 -4.59 1.99
CA HIS A 378 -18.34 -3.65 0.94
C HIS A 378 -16.84 -3.67 0.65
N GLY A 379 -16.45 -4.29 -0.49
CA GLY A 379 -15.06 -4.37 -0.93
C GLY A 379 -14.16 -5.32 -0.12
N VAL A 380 -14.67 -5.95 0.92
CA VAL A 380 -13.92 -6.81 1.83
C VAL A 380 -13.55 -8.14 1.16
N VAL A 381 -14.49 -8.71 0.44
CA VAL A 381 -14.34 -10.03 -0.21
C VAL A 381 -13.18 -10.02 -1.21
N ASP A 382 -12.93 -8.87 -1.85
CA ASP A 382 -11.84 -8.68 -2.81
C ASP A 382 -10.44 -8.78 -2.19
N HIS A 383 -10.31 -8.77 -0.87
CA HIS A 383 -9.04 -8.85 -0.15
C HIS A 383 -8.88 -10.14 0.66
N LEU A 384 -9.86 -11.04 0.60
CA LEU A 384 -9.86 -12.27 1.39
C LEU A 384 -9.66 -13.51 0.52
N PRO A 385 -8.77 -14.44 0.92
CA PRO A 385 -8.63 -15.72 0.23
C PRO A 385 -9.94 -16.55 0.30
N ASP A 386 -10.19 -17.41 -0.70
CA ASP A 386 -11.40 -18.25 -0.79
C ASP A 386 -11.63 -19.11 0.46
N ARG A 387 -10.55 -19.60 1.07
CA ARG A 387 -10.63 -20.36 2.33
C ARG A 387 -11.21 -19.55 3.50
N VAL A 388 -11.03 -18.21 3.51
CA VAL A 388 -11.58 -17.34 4.56
C VAL A 388 -13.05 -17.07 4.28
N VAL A 389 -13.38 -16.76 3.03
CA VAL A 389 -14.78 -16.54 2.62
C VAL A 389 -15.59 -17.82 2.77
N GLY A 390 -15.06 -18.97 2.36
CA GLY A 390 -15.72 -20.28 2.51
C GLY A 390 -15.94 -20.69 3.97
N ALA A 391 -15.11 -20.23 4.89
CA ALA A 391 -15.27 -20.52 6.32
C ALA A 391 -16.18 -19.51 7.06
N SER A 392 -16.62 -18.42 6.39
CA SER A 392 -17.34 -17.33 7.05
C SER A 392 -18.83 -17.58 7.29
N GLY A 393 -19.41 -18.62 6.68
CA GLY A 393 -20.87 -18.88 6.74
C GLY A 393 -21.48 -18.79 8.14
N PRO A 394 -21.00 -19.56 9.15
CA PRO A 394 -21.57 -19.54 10.51
C PRO A 394 -21.45 -18.15 11.18
N VAL A 395 -20.42 -17.38 10.83
CA VAL A 395 -20.22 -16.03 11.38
C VAL A 395 -21.18 -15.05 10.75
N LEU A 396 -21.27 -15.06 9.42
CA LEU A 396 -22.19 -14.19 8.68
C LEU A 396 -23.65 -14.42 9.09
N GLN A 397 -24.06 -15.69 9.26
CA GLN A 397 -25.40 -16.02 9.74
C GLN A 397 -25.69 -15.48 11.15
N ARG A 398 -24.69 -15.50 12.06
CA ARG A 398 -24.87 -14.88 13.40
C ARG A 398 -24.90 -13.36 13.36
N MET A 399 -24.28 -12.72 12.36
CA MET A 399 -24.28 -11.27 12.18
C MET A 399 -25.54 -10.74 11.52
N ILE A 400 -26.42 -11.64 11.03
CA ILE A 400 -27.67 -11.30 10.36
C ILE A 400 -28.83 -11.89 11.16
N LYS A 401 -29.91 -11.14 11.36
CA LYS A 401 -31.14 -11.64 11.98
C LYS A 401 -31.77 -12.74 11.08
N PRO A 402 -32.50 -13.70 11.64
CA PRO A 402 -33.27 -14.66 10.84
C PRO A 402 -34.11 -13.94 9.77
N GLY A 403 -34.03 -14.38 8.52
CA GLY A 403 -34.68 -13.75 7.38
C GLY A 403 -34.13 -12.40 6.95
N GLY A 404 -33.07 -11.89 7.59
CA GLY A 404 -32.39 -10.65 7.21
C GLY A 404 -31.57 -10.77 5.92
N HIS A 405 -30.92 -9.70 5.50
CA HIS A 405 -30.32 -9.58 4.17
C HIS A 405 -28.79 -9.46 4.24
N LEU A 406 -28.10 -10.16 3.34
CA LEU A 406 -26.68 -9.97 3.03
C LEU A 406 -26.53 -9.23 1.71
N VAL A 407 -25.73 -8.20 1.68
CA VAL A 407 -25.33 -7.47 0.46
C VAL A 407 -23.80 -7.52 0.37
N ALA A 408 -23.27 -8.21 -0.62
CA ALA A 408 -21.83 -8.36 -0.80
C ALA A 408 -21.38 -7.87 -2.17
N SER A 409 -20.25 -7.18 -2.23
CA SER A 409 -19.67 -6.78 -3.50
C SER A 409 -18.44 -7.62 -3.85
N VAL A 410 -18.27 -7.94 -5.14
CA VAL A 410 -17.15 -8.76 -5.64
C VAL A 410 -16.62 -8.19 -6.94
N LEU A 411 -15.30 -8.30 -7.14
CA LEU A 411 -14.63 -7.98 -8.41
C LEU A 411 -14.36 -9.27 -9.20
N SER A 412 -14.67 -9.24 -10.49
CA SER A 412 -14.27 -10.27 -11.46
C SER A 412 -13.00 -9.86 -12.22
N PRO A 413 -12.31 -10.80 -12.90
CA PRO A 413 -11.27 -10.45 -13.85
C PRO A 413 -11.78 -9.44 -14.88
N GLY A 414 -10.97 -8.44 -15.20
CA GLY A 414 -11.29 -7.39 -16.16
C GLY A 414 -10.08 -7.03 -17.04
N PRO A 415 -10.26 -6.24 -18.08
CA PRO A 415 -9.20 -5.93 -19.04
C PRO A 415 -8.06 -5.14 -18.43
N ASP A 416 -8.29 -4.42 -17.34
CA ASP A 416 -7.33 -3.59 -16.62
C ASP A 416 -6.80 -4.24 -15.33
N THR A 417 -7.10 -5.52 -15.08
CA THR A 417 -6.64 -6.26 -13.90
C THR A 417 -5.13 -6.18 -13.74
N PHE A 418 -4.38 -6.43 -14.82
CA PHE A 418 -2.93 -6.30 -14.86
C PHE A 418 -2.43 -4.95 -14.34
N PHE A 419 -3.07 -3.86 -14.79
CA PHE A 419 -2.68 -2.50 -14.44
C PHE A 419 -2.83 -2.24 -12.93
N PHE A 420 -3.96 -2.63 -12.36
CA PHE A 420 -4.21 -2.46 -10.93
C PHE A 420 -3.30 -3.34 -10.07
N GLU A 421 -3.15 -4.61 -10.40
CA GLU A 421 -2.41 -5.56 -9.56
C GLU A 421 -0.90 -5.39 -9.64
N HIS A 422 -0.38 -5.25 -10.85
CA HIS A 422 1.07 -5.29 -11.07
C HIS A 422 1.71 -3.92 -11.21
N LEU A 423 1.01 -2.93 -11.75
CA LEU A 423 1.56 -1.59 -11.93
C LEU A 423 1.23 -0.65 -10.78
N LEU A 424 -0.03 -0.61 -10.35
CA LEU A 424 -0.45 0.20 -9.20
C LEU A 424 -0.23 -0.51 -7.86
N GLY A 425 0.10 -1.80 -7.85
CA GLY A 425 0.33 -2.57 -6.63
C GLY A 425 -0.91 -2.72 -5.77
N TRP A 426 -2.08 -2.81 -6.40
CA TRP A 426 -3.36 -3.05 -5.73
C TRP A 426 -3.88 -4.46 -6.02
N PRO A 427 -3.30 -5.49 -5.40
CA PRO A 427 -3.74 -6.86 -5.62
C PRO A 427 -5.12 -7.10 -5.01
N THR A 428 -5.98 -7.74 -5.79
CA THR A 428 -7.32 -8.15 -5.36
C THR A 428 -7.57 -9.60 -5.74
N VAL A 429 -8.37 -10.29 -4.92
CA VAL A 429 -8.87 -11.62 -5.25
C VAL A 429 -10.10 -11.45 -6.15
N ARG A 430 -9.91 -11.74 -7.42
CA ARG A 430 -10.97 -11.61 -8.42
C ARG A 430 -11.71 -12.93 -8.58
N ARG A 431 -13.05 -12.86 -8.57
CA ARG A 431 -13.94 -14.03 -8.59
C ARG A 431 -14.96 -13.94 -9.69
N ASP A 432 -15.29 -15.08 -10.29
CA ASP A 432 -16.48 -15.18 -11.11
C ASP A 432 -17.72 -14.93 -10.24
N PRO A 433 -18.60 -14.01 -10.60
CA PRO A 433 -19.78 -13.67 -9.79
C PRO A 433 -20.77 -14.84 -9.66
N ALA A 434 -20.86 -15.72 -10.68
CA ALA A 434 -21.72 -16.91 -10.59
C ALA A 434 -21.14 -17.94 -9.61
N ALA A 435 -19.82 -18.15 -9.61
CA ALA A 435 -19.15 -18.97 -8.62
C ALA A 435 -19.33 -18.41 -7.20
N PHE A 436 -19.30 -17.09 -7.03
CA PHE A 436 -19.55 -16.44 -5.74
C PHE A 436 -21.00 -16.63 -5.27
N VAL A 437 -21.98 -16.59 -6.17
CA VAL A 437 -23.37 -16.94 -5.87
C VAL A 437 -23.48 -18.38 -5.36
N GLN A 438 -22.82 -19.34 -6.02
CA GLN A 438 -22.83 -20.75 -5.57
C GLN A 438 -22.16 -20.91 -4.21
N LEU A 439 -21.06 -20.18 -3.96
CA LEU A 439 -20.40 -20.17 -2.66
C LEU A 439 -21.36 -19.70 -1.56
N LEU A 440 -22.06 -18.59 -1.73
CA LEU A 440 -23.00 -18.10 -0.71
C LEU A 440 -24.16 -19.10 -0.48
N ARG A 441 -24.66 -19.76 -1.53
CA ARG A 441 -25.64 -20.85 -1.38
C ARG A 441 -25.09 -22.00 -0.55
N SER A 442 -23.85 -22.41 -0.79
CA SER A 442 -23.21 -23.48 -0.01
C SER A 442 -22.97 -23.09 1.46
N LEU A 443 -22.94 -21.80 1.76
CA LEU A 443 -22.86 -21.26 3.13
C LEU A 443 -24.24 -21.18 3.82
N GLY A 444 -25.31 -21.66 3.17
CA GLY A 444 -26.66 -21.75 3.73
C GLY A 444 -27.49 -20.48 3.60
N PHE A 445 -27.17 -19.62 2.61
CA PHE A 445 -27.98 -18.45 2.29
C PHE A 445 -29.04 -18.78 1.23
N ASP A 446 -30.22 -18.21 1.40
CA ASP A 446 -31.35 -18.30 0.47
C ASP A 446 -31.39 -17.10 -0.49
N ASP A 447 -32.18 -17.19 -1.56
CA ASP A 447 -32.45 -16.11 -2.53
C ASP A 447 -31.18 -15.45 -3.10
N VAL A 448 -30.08 -16.21 -3.20
CA VAL A 448 -28.80 -15.70 -3.65
C VAL A 448 -28.81 -15.37 -5.14
N ARG A 449 -28.60 -14.09 -5.48
CA ARG A 449 -28.59 -13.61 -6.86
C ARG A 449 -27.67 -12.42 -7.06
N ILE A 450 -27.30 -12.15 -8.30
CA ILE A 450 -26.60 -10.92 -8.69
C ILE A 450 -27.67 -9.84 -8.82
N ALA A 451 -27.59 -8.80 -7.97
CA ALA A 451 -28.52 -7.67 -7.99
C ALA A 451 -28.08 -6.60 -8.98
N TRP A 452 -26.77 -6.44 -9.15
CA TRP A 452 -26.18 -5.49 -10.11
C TRP A 452 -24.86 -6.03 -10.65
N SER A 453 -24.62 -5.74 -11.94
CA SER A 453 -23.42 -6.19 -12.64
C SER A 453 -23.00 -5.17 -13.69
N LYS A 454 -21.80 -4.63 -13.53
CA LYS A 454 -21.11 -3.84 -14.55
C LYS A 454 -19.63 -4.21 -14.46
N ALA A 455 -19.25 -5.19 -15.27
CA ALA A 455 -17.91 -5.76 -15.23
C ALA A 455 -16.81 -4.67 -15.17
N PRO A 456 -15.80 -4.84 -14.30
CA PRO A 456 -15.51 -6.03 -13.48
C PRO A 456 -16.15 -6.05 -12.08
N ALA A 457 -17.09 -5.17 -11.75
CA ALA A 457 -17.69 -5.09 -10.42
C ALA A 457 -19.15 -5.61 -10.40
N HIS A 458 -19.50 -6.28 -9.29
CA HIS A 458 -20.81 -6.90 -9.11
C HIS A 458 -21.28 -6.73 -7.67
N VAL A 459 -22.60 -6.66 -7.48
CA VAL A 459 -23.27 -6.72 -6.18
C VAL A 459 -24.13 -7.99 -6.15
N VAL A 460 -23.86 -8.85 -5.18
CA VAL A 460 -24.55 -10.08 -4.92
C VAL A 460 -25.33 -9.94 -3.63
N VAL A 461 -26.57 -10.36 -3.64
CA VAL A 461 -27.50 -10.29 -2.52
C VAL A 461 -27.99 -11.67 -2.13
N ALA A 462 -28.26 -11.84 -0.85
CA ALA A 462 -28.73 -13.09 -0.30
C ALA A 462 -29.62 -12.84 0.92
N ARG A 463 -30.36 -13.85 1.34
CA ARG A 463 -31.19 -13.84 2.54
C ARG A 463 -30.67 -14.86 3.54
N ALA A 464 -30.60 -14.47 4.80
CA ALA A 464 -30.33 -15.43 5.86
C ALA A 464 -31.54 -16.38 6.04
N PRO A 465 -31.33 -17.64 6.38
CA PRO A 465 -32.43 -18.54 6.69
C PRO A 465 -33.32 -17.99 7.82
N ALA A 466 -34.60 -18.41 7.82
CA ALA A 466 -35.60 -17.96 8.80
C ALA A 466 -35.33 -18.53 10.20
#